data_689419ffe829da3bb67529d6ece0d142
#
_entry.id   689419ffe829da3bb67529d6ece0d142
#
_cell.length_a   1.000
_cell.length_b   1.000
_cell.length_c   1.000
_cell.angle_alpha   90.00
_cell.angle_beta   90.00
_cell.angle_gamma   90.00
#
_symmetry.space_group_name_H-M   'P 1'
#
loop_
_entity.id
_entity.type
_entity.pdbx_description
1 polymer ?
#
loop_
_entity_poly.entity_id
_entity_poly.type
_entity_poly.pdbx_seq_one_letter_code
_entity_poly.pdbx_strand_id
1 'polypeptide(L)' 'MDKMTYSEAVARLEEIMETVQGGKMDVDELSGLLKEASALVKFCRAKLYKVDEEVKALLEDNFGE' A
#
# COMPACT_ATOMS: atom_id res chain seq x y z
N MET A 1 -9.64 5.33 -4.41
CA MET A 1 -8.86 4.79 -3.27
C MET A 1 -9.47 5.08 -1.91
N ASP A 2 -10.35 6.05 -1.84
CA ASP A 2 -10.88 6.48 -0.55
C ASP A 2 -11.61 5.38 0.20
N LYS A 3 -12.19 4.45 -0.53
CA LYS A 3 -12.96 3.36 0.09
C LYS A 3 -12.22 2.04 0.12
N MET A 4 -10.97 2.05 -0.30
CA MET A 4 -10.17 0.84 -0.33
C MET A 4 -9.57 0.58 1.05
N THR A 5 -9.56 -0.69 1.45
CA THR A 5 -8.91 -1.08 2.70
C THR A 5 -7.45 -1.40 2.44
N TYR A 6 -6.66 -1.45 3.51
CA TYR A 6 -5.27 -1.84 3.42
C TYR A 6 -5.13 -3.23 2.80
N SER A 7 -5.96 -4.19 3.23
CA SER A 7 -5.91 -5.55 2.69
C SER A 7 -6.19 -5.58 1.20
N GLU A 8 -7.16 -4.77 0.77
CA GLU A 8 -7.48 -4.72 -0.65
C GLU A 8 -6.33 -4.14 -1.46
N ALA A 9 -5.67 -3.13 -0.91
CA ALA A 9 -4.52 -2.53 -1.58
C ALA A 9 -3.38 -3.53 -1.71
N VAL A 10 -3.11 -4.31 -0.66
CA VAL A 10 -2.06 -5.33 -0.70
C VAL A 10 -2.41 -6.40 -1.71
N ALA A 11 -3.66 -6.84 -1.74
CA ALA A 11 -4.09 -7.86 -2.70
C ALA A 11 -3.90 -7.37 -4.13
N ARG A 12 -4.22 -6.10 -4.38
CA ARG A 12 -4.06 -5.54 -5.73
C ARG A 12 -2.58 -5.45 -6.11
N LEU A 13 -1.72 -5.07 -5.15
CA LEU A 13 -0.29 -5.03 -5.39
C LEU A 13 0.25 -6.42 -5.76
N GLU A 14 -0.25 -7.45 -5.08
CA GLU A 14 0.17 -8.82 -5.40
C GLU A 14 -0.25 -9.21 -6.80
N GLU A 15 -1.45 -8.83 -7.23
CA GLU A 15 -1.89 -9.09 -8.59
C GLU A 15 -0.99 -8.40 -9.61
N ILE A 16 -0.63 -7.14 -9.33
CA ILE A 16 0.25 -6.40 -10.23
C ILE A 16 1.60 -7.08 -10.32
N MET A 17 2.16 -7.51 -9.19
CA MET A 17 3.44 -8.19 -9.17
C MET A 17 3.41 -9.47 -10.01
N GLU A 18 2.34 -10.25 -9.86
CA GLU A 18 2.20 -11.48 -10.64
C GLU A 18 2.13 -11.19 -12.14
N THR A 19 1.40 -10.15 -12.51
CA THR A 19 1.27 -9.79 -13.90
C THR A 19 2.62 -9.35 -14.47
N VAL A 20 3.36 -8.54 -13.71
CA VAL A 20 4.67 -8.07 -14.15
C VAL A 20 5.65 -9.23 -14.28
N GLN A 21 5.62 -10.15 -13.31
CA GLN A 21 6.52 -11.31 -13.35
C GLN A 21 6.22 -12.23 -14.53
N GLY A 22 4.98 -12.22 -15.01
CA GLY A 22 4.62 -12.99 -16.19
C GLY A 22 5.33 -12.53 -17.47
N GLY A 23 5.70 -11.26 -17.52
CA GLY A 23 6.55 -10.74 -18.59
C GLY A 23 5.92 -10.66 -19.95
N LYS A 24 4.60 -10.65 -20.03
CA LYS A 24 3.91 -10.70 -21.33
C LYS A 24 3.18 -9.41 -21.67
N MET A 25 3.60 -8.31 -21.10
CA MET A 25 2.92 -7.04 -21.34
C MET A 25 3.84 -6.09 -22.08
N ASP A 26 3.24 -5.17 -22.82
CA ASP A 26 4.06 -4.18 -23.49
C ASP A 26 4.42 -3.06 -22.52
N VAL A 27 5.26 -2.15 -23.00
CA VAL A 27 5.81 -1.08 -22.16
C VAL A 27 4.71 -0.15 -21.64
N ASP A 28 3.72 0.13 -22.48
CA ASP A 28 2.64 1.03 -22.06
C ASP A 28 1.81 0.42 -20.95
N GLU A 29 1.51 -0.88 -21.06
CA GLU A 29 0.77 -1.57 -20.01
C GLU A 29 1.56 -1.61 -18.72
N LEU A 30 2.85 -1.91 -18.83
CA LEU A 30 3.74 -1.94 -17.67
C LEU A 30 3.77 -0.59 -16.99
N SER A 31 3.91 0.49 -17.76
CA SER A 31 3.93 1.82 -17.19
C SER A 31 2.66 2.14 -16.42
N GLY A 32 1.50 1.75 -16.96
CA GLY A 32 0.23 1.96 -16.27
C GLY A 32 0.15 1.22 -14.96
N LEU A 33 0.59 -0.04 -14.96
CA LEU A 33 0.58 -0.83 -13.73
C LEU A 33 1.55 -0.29 -12.69
N LEU A 34 2.70 0.22 -13.12
CA LEU A 34 3.65 0.80 -12.18
C LEU A 34 3.11 2.07 -11.54
N LYS A 35 2.36 2.87 -12.31
CA LYS A 35 1.72 4.05 -11.73
C LYS A 35 0.68 3.67 -10.70
N GLU A 36 -0.11 2.64 -11.00
CA GLU A 36 -1.10 2.15 -10.04
C GLU A 36 -0.40 1.62 -8.80
N ALA A 37 0.65 0.83 -8.98
CA ALA A 37 1.39 0.26 -7.86
C ALA A 37 1.97 1.36 -6.98
N SER A 38 2.50 2.42 -7.58
CA SER A 38 3.04 3.54 -6.82
C SER A 38 1.98 4.18 -5.96
N ALA A 39 0.77 4.38 -6.51
CA ALA A 39 -0.32 4.98 -5.73
C ALA A 39 -0.73 4.06 -4.59
N LEU A 40 -0.77 2.74 -4.83
CA LEU A 40 -1.13 1.78 -3.80
C LEU A 40 -0.09 1.75 -2.68
N VAL A 41 1.20 1.83 -3.04
CA VAL A 41 2.25 1.86 -2.03
C VAL A 41 2.12 3.09 -1.15
N LYS A 42 1.85 4.25 -1.75
CA LYS A 42 1.65 5.47 -0.98
C LYS A 42 0.46 5.34 -0.03
N PHE A 43 -0.63 4.75 -0.52
CA PHE A 43 -1.80 4.51 0.29
C PHE A 43 -1.47 3.62 1.49
N CYS A 44 -0.74 2.54 1.25
CA CYS A 44 -0.38 1.61 2.31
C CYS A 44 0.54 2.28 3.33
N ARG A 45 1.50 3.07 2.87
CA ARG A 45 2.40 3.78 3.78
C ARG A 45 1.65 4.76 4.65
N ALA A 46 0.68 5.47 4.08
CA ALA A 46 -0.12 6.42 4.85
C ALA A 46 -0.91 5.70 5.94
N LYS A 47 -1.48 4.54 5.60
CA LYS A 47 -2.22 3.75 6.59
C LYS A 47 -1.32 3.27 7.71
N LEU A 48 -0.14 2.77 7.37
CA LEU A 48 0.80 2.29 8.38
C LEU A 48 1.31 3.42 9.26
N TYR A 49 1.55 4.58 8.67
CA TYR A 49 1.98 5.73 9.44
C TYR A 49 0.92 6.12 10.47
N LYS A 50 -0.35 6.13 10.05
CA LYS A 50 -1.43 6.49 10.94
C LYS A 50 -1.53 5.50 12.12
N VAL A 51 -1.44 4.20 11.82
CA VAL A 51 -1.49 3.19 12.87
C VAL A 51 -0.30 3.35 13.82
N ASP A 52 0.88 3.61 13.27
CA ASP A 52 2.07 3.81 14.07
C ASP A 52 1.90 4.97 15.02
N GLU A 53 1.34 6.08 14.55
CA GLU A 53 1.09 7.24 15.40
C GLU A 53 0.08 6.92 16.50
N GLU A 54 -0.95 6.13 16.16
CA GLU A 54 -1.94 5.73 17.15
C GLU A 54 -1.32 4.85 18.22
N VAL A 55 -0.44 3.94 17.82
CA VAL A 55 0.26 3.07 18.77
C VAL A 55 1.16 3.88 19.68
N LYS A 56 1.90 4.83 19.12
CA LYS A 56 2.75 5.70 19.92
C LYS A 56 1.94 6.48 20.96
N ALA A 57 0.82 7.02 20.55
CA ALA A 57 -0.02 7.78 21.47
C ALA A 57 -0.52 6.88 22.61
N LEU A 58 -0.92 5.66 22.27
CA LEU A 58 -1.39 4.71 23.27
C LEU A 58 -0.28 4.35 24.26
N LEU A 59 0.91 4.10 23.75
CA LEU A 59 2.04 3.75 24.61
C LEU A 59 2.42 4.91 25.50
N GLU A 60 2.40 6.14 24.98
CA GLU A 60 2.73 7.31 25.78
C GLU A 60 1.71 7.49 26.91
N ASP A 61 0.44 7.28 26.60
CA ASP A 61 -0.60 7.40 27.63
C ASP A 61 -0.48 6.35 28.72
N ASN A 62 -0.01 5.16 28.36
CA ASN A 62 0.03 4.05 29.30
C ASN A 62 1.39 3.88 29.97
N PHE A 63 2.46 4.30 29.34
CA PHE A 63 3.80 4.04 29.84
C PHE A 63 4.67 5.28 29.94
N GLY A 64 4.21 6.38 29.38
CA GLY A 64 4.98 7.59 29.34
C GLY A 64 5.05 8.35 30.62
N GLU A 65 4.39 8.05 31.50
CA GLU A 65 4.34 8.58 32.63
C GLU A 65 4.71 9.31 33.15
#